data_e4b262887a030cfb5107b6f5ceb144aa
#
_entry.id   e4b262887a030cfb5107b6f5ceb144aa
#
_cell.length_a   1.000
_cell.length_b   1.000
_cell.length_c   1.000
_cell.angle_alpha   90.00
_cell.angle_beta   90.00
_cell.angle_gamma   90.00
#
_symmetry.space_group_name_H-M   'P 1'
#
loop_
_entity.id
_entity.type
_entity.pdbx_description
1 polymer ?
#
loop_
_entity_poly.entity_id
_entity_poly.type
_entity_poly.pdbx_seq_one_letter_code
_entity_poly.pdbx_strand_id
1 'polypeptide(L)'
;MADVRRAARLAVLLSGCLVLVPLAGCDEGSDFDISRQIGPDPVLPEPSFALMTNLKVAEVIGWKDGEMPSVPDGLAITAYARDLANPRALHTLPNGDVLVAQARGPAGEPVSRPKDFIRDWIMSFAHGSQGEEKKSNLVTLLRDANRDGKVDERHDLLTGLASPFGLAWSDDTLYVATTEAILSYPYRLGDTKIAGPAQVLTPLPGGPIDHHWTKDLALSPDGRFLYVSVGSNSNIVENGLEAEKGRAAIWQVDRETGASRVFASGLRNPNGLTFHPQTRTLWAVVNERDELGPNLVPDYMTSVREGAFYGWPWSYYGQHVDERVRPQRPDMVERAIAPDYALSSHVAPLGMTFALGSALPEPFRDGAFVGEHGSWNRDSFNGYKVVYIPFTDGSPSGKAQDVVTGFIDGERAHGRPVGLGIDGTGALLIADDAGNTVWRVAAADGSVTPKPMGTDQVAMALPAGRQQGQIGGEQNSRTGGQPVQTTKPSQDTPRASFDEQVTGQEPAPSSSGKTSPTPSQTEIAPATLPK
;
A
#
# COMPACT_ATOMS: atom_id res chain seq x y z
N MET A 1 69.50 -35.66 -40.46
CA MET A 1 69.63 -35.88 -39.01
C MET A 1 68.77 -34.87 -38.29
N ALA A 2 67.58 -35.15 -38.02
CA ALA A 2 66.73 -34.49 -37.09
C ALA A 2 65.35 -35.15 -37.12
N ASP A 3 65.07 -35.91 -36.12
CA ASP A 3 63.80 -36.60 -35.87
C ASP A 3 62.72 -35.59 -35.50
N VAL A 4 61.65 -35.57 -36.29
CA VAL A 4 60.47 -34.80 -36.00
C VAL A 4 59.43 -35.76 -35.39
N ARG A 5 59.35 -35.76 -34.09
CA ARG A 5 58.31 -36.48 -33.35
C ARG A 5 56.99 -35.77 -33.51
N ARG A 6 56.10 -36.33 -34.26
CA ARG A 6 54.67 -35.94 -34.36
C ARG A 6 53.94 -36.38 -33.09
N ALA A 7 53.59 -35.43 -32.23
CA ALA A 7 52.62 -35.65 -31.19
C ALA A 7 51.20 -35.62 -31.78
N ALA A 8 50.56 -36.75 -31.87
CA ALA A 8 49.16 -36.87 -32.21
C ALA A 8 48.32 -36.36 -31.03
N ARG A 9 47.66 -35.24 -31.22
CA ARG A 9 46.61 -34.80 -30.28
C ARG A 9 45.31 -35.49 -30.69
N LEU A 10 44.90 -36.44 -29.83
CA LEU A 10 43.59 -37.04 -29.86
C LEU A 10 42.52 -36.01 -29.43
N ALA A 11 41.85 -35.40 -30.38
CA ALA A 11 40.66 -34.59 -30.11
C ALA A 11 39.49 -35.53 -29.94
N VAL A 12 39.08 -35.77 -28.70
CA VAL A 12 37.81 -36.42 -28.37
C VAL A 12 36.72 -35.36 -28.58
N LEU A 13 36.04 -35.46 -29.72
CA LEU A 13 34.79 -34.78 -30.01
C LEU A 13 33.68 -35.48 -29.17
N LEU A 14 33.42 -34.95 -28.00
CA LEU A 14 32.17 -35.19 -27.28
C LEU A 14 31.09 -34.40 -28.00
N SER A 15 30.44 -35.02 -29.00
CA SER A 15 29.16 -34.59 -29.52
C SER A 15 28.11 -34.80 -28.41
N GLY A 16 28.01 -33.84 -27.50
CA GLY A 16 26.85 -33.73 -26.64
C GLY A 16 25.65 -33.33 -27.53
N CYS A 17 24.82 -34.30 -27.91
CA CYS A 17 23.46 -34.04 -28.35
C CYS A 17 22.72 -33.37 -27.17
N LEU A 18 22.72 -32.05 -27.16
CA LEU A 18 21.76 -31.30 -26.35
C LEU A 18 20.39 -31.58 -26.98
N VAL A 19 19.70 -32.58 -26.46
CA VAL A 19 18.27 -32.77 -26.73
C VAL A 19 17.59 -31.56 -26.07
N LEU A 20 17.38 -30.52 -26.86
CA LEU A 20 16.39 -29.48 -26.58
C LEU A 20 15.04 -30.19 -26.63
N VAL A 21 14.64 -30.79 -25.50
CA VAL A 21 13.23 -31.08 -25.27
C VAL A 21 12.58 -29.70 -25.21
N PRO A 22 11.70 -29.33 -26.14
CA PRO A 22 10.85 -28.21 -25.92
C PRO A 22 10.00 -28.60 -24.71
N LEU A 23 10.29 -28.02 -23.55
CA LEU A 23 9.34 -27.88 -22.47
C LEU A 23 8.27 -26.90 -22.99
N ALA A 24 7.44 -27.39 -23.93
CA ALA A 24 6.13 -26.86 -24.13
C ALA A 24 5.35 -27.20 -22.85
N GLY A 25 5.59 -26.43 -21.80
CA GLY A 25 4.60 -26.24 -20.78
C GLY A 25 3.40 -25.70 -21.52
N CYS A 26 2.31 -26.43 -21.53
CA CYS A 26 1.03 -25.89 -21.96
C CYS A 26 0.82 -24.63 -21.12
N ASP A 27 0.98 -23.48 -21.75
CA ASP A 27 0.70 -22.19 -21.16
C ASP A 27 -0.83 -22.07 -21.10
N GLU A 28 -1.44 -22.58 -20.04
CA GLU A 28 -2.85 -22.34 -19.74
C GLU A 28 -3.11 -20.86 -19.40
N GLY A 29 -2.06 -20.04 -19.36
CA GLY A 29 -2.14 -18.63 -19.01
C GLY A 29 -2.83 -17.75 -20.05
N SER A 30 -2.78 -18.11 -21.34
CA SER A 30 -3.24 -17.23 -22.43
C SER A 30 -4.77 -17.19 -22.61
N ASP A 31 -5.49 -18.20 -22.14
CA ASP A 31 -6.94 -18.35 -22.39
C ASP A 31 -7.83 -18.01 -21.18
N PHE A 32 -7.24 -17.67 -20.03
CA PHE A 32 -8.03 -17.32 -18.86
C PHE A 32 -8.63 -15.92 -18.99
N ASP A 33 -9.97 -15.85 -18.97
CA ASP A 33 -10.71 -14.58 -18.96
C ASP A 33 -10.57 -13.88 -17.61
N ILE A 34 -9.66 -12.89 -17.52
CA ILE A 34 -9.37 -12.15 -16.30
C ILE A 34 -10.57 -11.37 -15.75
N SER A 35 -11.60 -11.09 -16.58
CA SER A 35 -12.81 -10.42 -16.11
C SER A 35 -13.59 -11.25 -15.09
N ARG A 36 -13.34 -12.57 -15.05
CA ARG A 36 -13.89 -13.50 -14.07
C ARG A 36 -13.24 -13.41 -12.70
N GLN A 37 -12.09 -12.73 -12.60
CA GLN A 37 -11.40 -12.48 -11.34
C GLN A 37 -11.81 -11.16 -10.69
N ILE A 38 -12.70 -10.37 -11.28
CA ILE A 38 -13.08 -9.06 -10.76
C ILE A 38 -14.43 -9.18 -10.07
N GLY A 39 -14.50 -8.76 -8.82
CA GLY A 39 -15.75 -8.73 -8.07
C GLY A 39 -15.68 -9.44 -6.71
N PRO A 40 -16.83 -9.57 -6.03
CA PRO A 40 -16.90 -10.21 -4.71
C PRO A 40 -16.70 -11.74 -4.75
N ASP A 41 -17.02 -12.38 -5.88
CA ASP A 41 -16.94 -13.84 -6.07
C ASP A 41 -16.02 -14.19 -7.26
N PRO A 42 -14.69 -13.99 -7.14
CA PRO A 42 -13.77 -14.24 -8.24
C PRO A 42 -13.59 -15.73 -8.51
N VAL A 43 -13.36 -16.07 -9.79
CA VAL A 43 -12.89 -17.40 -10.16
C VAL A 43 -11.37 -17.42 -10.03
N LEU A 44 -10.85 -18.33 -9.21
CA LEU A 44 -9.42 -18.54 -9.05
C LEU A 44 -8.98 -19.74 -9.89
N PRO A 45 -8.01 -19.58 -10.82
CA PRO A 45 -7.42 -20.71 -11.53
C PRO A 45 -6.52 -21.53 -10.60
N GLU A 46 -6.14 -22.73 -11.05
CA GLU A 46 -5.16 -23.54 -10.36
C GLU A 46 -3.77 -22.86 -10.38
N PRO A 47 -2.97 -23.01 -9.30
CA PRO A 47 -1.62 -22.50 -9.28
C PRO A 47 -0.75 -23.12 -10.37
N SER A 48 0.00 -22.29 -11.09
CA SER A 48 1.02 -22.75 -12.03
C SER A 48 2.42 -22.37 -11.55
N PHE A 49 3.34 -23.34 -11.59
CA PHE A 49 4.71 -23.17 -11.10
C PHE A 49 5.69 -23.21 -12.27
N ALA A 50 6.04 -22.04 -12.78
CA ALA A 50 7.10 -21.93 -13.76
C ALA A 50 8.48 -21.87 -13.10
N LEU A 51 9.50 -22.45 -13.73
CA LEU A 51 10.89 -22.35 -13.27
C LEU A 51 11.40 -20.90 -13.29
N MET A 52 10.93 -20.10 -14.25
CA MET A 52 11.12 -18.67 -14.33
C MET A 52 9.75 -18.00 -14.39
N THR A 53 9.58 -17.00 -13.56
CA THR A 53 8.37 -16.18 -13.54
C THR A 53 8.27 -15.40 -14.86
N ASN A 54 7.08 -15.33 -15.43
CA ASN A 54 6.82 -14.47 -16.57
C ASN A 54 7.03 -13.02 -16.17
N LEU A 55 8.09 -12.40 -16.66
CA LEU A 55 8.46 -11.02 -16.38
C LEU A 55 8.21 -10.17 -17.61
N LYS A 56 7.27 -9.27 -17.55
CA LYS A 56 7.02 -8.26 -18.57
C LYS A 56 6.93 -6.89 -17.92
N VAL A 57 7.90 -6.04 -18.17
CA VAL A 57 8.04 -4.73 -17.58
C VAL A 57 7.86 -3.68 -18.67
N ALA A 58 6.96 -2.72 -18.45
CA ALA A 58 6.75 -1.62 -19.38
C ALA A 58 7.91 -0.62 -19.31
N GLU A 59 8.40 -0.19 -20.47
CA GLU A 59 9.36 0.91 -20.56
C GLU A 59 8.69 2.22 -20.17
N VAL A 60 9.22 2.91 -19.17
CA VAL A 60 8.70 4.21 -18.74
C VAL A 60 9.22 5.31 -19.67
N ILE A 61 8.32 5.97 -20.38
CA ILE A 61 8.62 7.06 -21.33
C ILE A 61 8.14 8.43 -20.84
N GLY A 62 7.27 8.49 -19.82
CA GLY A 62 6.67 9.73 -19.35
C GLY A 62 5.64 10.33 -20.31
N TRP A 63 5.09 11.48 -19.92
CA TRP A 63 4.13 12.27 -20.71
C TRP A 63 4.86 13.39 -21.45
N LYS A 64 4.61 13.53 -22.73
CA LYS A 64 5.05 14.69 -23.51
C LYS A 64 4.10 15.87 -23.30
N ASP A 65 4.53 17.04 -23.77
CA ASP A 65 3.70 18.24 -23.73
C ASP A 65 2.38 18.00 -24.50
N GLY A 66 1.26 18.28 -23.81
CA GLY A 66 -0.08 18.08 -24.35
C GLY A 66 -0.63 16.65 -24.26
N GLU A 67 0.20 15.64 -23.93
CA GLU A 67 -0.28 14.29 -23.64
C GLU A 67 -0.91 14.22 -22.24
N MET A 68 -1.97 13.40 -22.12
CA MET A 68 -2.67 13.18 -20.85
C MET A 68 -3.42 11.83 -20.89
N PRO A 69 -3.76 11.26 -19.71
CA PRO A 69 -4.63 10.10 -19.64
C PRO A 69 -6.02 10.37 -20.22
N SER A 70 -6.76 9.31 -20.49
CA SER A 70 -8.13 9.36 -21.03
C SER A 70 -9.15 9.12 -19.94
N VAL A 71 -10.30 9.79 -20.03
CA VAL A 71 -11.45 9.64 -19.13
C VAL A 71 -12.73 9.44 -19.95
N PRO A 72 -13.80 8.83 -19.39
CA PRO A 72 -15.11 8.70 -20.04
C PRO A 72 -15.76 10.05 -20.32
N ASP A 73 -16.75 10.04 -21.22
CA ASP A 73 -17.61 11.18 -21.50
C ASP A 73 -18.25 11.71 -20.20
N GLY A 74 -18.35 13.03 -20.08
CA GLY A 74 -18.86 13.71 -18.89
C GLY A 74 -17.79 14.02 -17.84
N LEU A 75 -16.56 13.48 -17.99
CA LEU A 75 -15.40 13.83 -17.20
C LEU A 75 -14.36 14.59 -18.02
N ALA A 76 -13.58 15.43 -17.35
CA ALA A 76 -12.41 16.08 -17.91
C ALA A 76 -11.20 15.83 -17.03
N ILE A 77 -10.03 15.60 -17.64
CA ILE A 77 -8.77 15.44 -16.94
C ILE A 77 -7.80 16.56 -17.29
N THR A 78 -7.09 17.05 -16.29
CA THR A 78 -6.05 18.08 -16.43
C THR A 78 -4.86 17.75 -15.56
N ALA A 79 -3.68 18.26 -15.89
CA ALA A 79 -2.55 18.18 -14.97
C ALA A 79 -2.73 19.23 -13.86
N TYR A 80 -2.86 18.76 -12.62
CA TYR A 80 -2.92 19.62 -11.43
C TYR A 80 -1.54 20.16 -11.06
N ALA A 81 -0.53 19.27 -11.04
CA ALA A 81 0.86 19.65 -10.85
C ALA A 81 1.78 18.75 -11.69
N ARG A 82 2.72 19.34 -12.40
CA ARG A 82 3.77 18.65 -13.17
C ARG A 82 5.12 18.79 -12.49
N ASP A 83 6.13 18.10 -13.01
CA ASP A 83 7.53 18.20 -12.56
C ASP A 83 7.73 17.87 -11.08
N LEU A 84 6.94 16.96 -10.56
CA LEU A 84 7.16 16.32 -9.26
C LEU A 84 8.24 15.23 -9.39
N ALA A 85 8.71 14.71 -8.24
CA ALA A 85 9.70 13.65 -8.21
C ALA A 85 9.12 12.39 -7.59
N ASN A 86 8.49 11.53 -8.40
CA ASN A 86 7.79 10.32 -7.97
C ASN A 86 6.70 10.62 -6.91
N PRO A 87 5.62 11.34 -7.25
CA PRO A 87 4.50 11.56 -6.33
C PRO A 87 3.83 10.24 -6.00
N ARG A 88 3.66 9.94 -4.70
CA ARG A 88 3.18 8.64 -4.22
C ARG A 88 1.85 8.74 -3.47
N ALA A 89 1.77 9.57 -2.46
CA ALA A 89 0.56 9.73 -1.67
C ALA A 89 0.09 11.17 -1.68
N LEU A 90 -1.22 11.34 -1.56
CA LEU A 90 -1.91 12.62 -1.54
C LEU A 90 -2.70 12.77 -0.24
N HIS A 91 -2.70 13.96 0.33
CA HIS A 91 -3.55 14.27 1.49
C HIS A 91 -4.10 15.68 1.35
N THR A 92 -5.41 15.81 1.18
CA THR A 92 -6.09 17.10 1.11
C THR A 92 -6.38 17.62 2.51
N LEU A 93 -5.87 18.80 2.82
CA LEU A 93 -6.07 19.47 4.10
C LEU A 93 -7.45 20.16 4.15
N PRO A 94 -8.01 20.42 5.35
CA PRO A 94 -9.32 21.06 5.50
C PRO A 94 -9.46 22.44 4.83
N ASN A 95 -8.36 23.18 4.65
CA ASN A 95 -8.35 24.45 3.95
C ASN A 95 -8.31 24.31 2.41
N GLY A 96 -8.16 23.09 1.90
CA GLY A 96 -8.09 22.77 0.47
C GLY A 96 -6.67 22.61 -0.08
N ASP A 97 -5.63 22.93 0.70
CA ASP A 97 -4.25 22.64 0.32
C ASP A 97 -4.05 21.12 0.14
N VAL A 98 -3.23 20.71 -0.82
CA VAL A 98 -2.92 19.30 -1.08
C VAL A 98 -1.46 19.02 -0.74
N LEU A 99 -1.23 18.09 0.15
CA LEU A 99 0.09 17.57 0.44
C LEU A 99 0.42 16.39 -0.46
N VAL A 100 1.63 16.37 -1.01
CA VAL A 100 2.12 15.31 -1.90
C VAL A 100 3.39 14.72 -1.29
N ALA A 101 3.35 13.45 -0.91
CA ALA A 101 4.56 12.70 -0.59
C ALA A 101 5.24 12.28 -1.90
N GLN A 102 6.48 12.68 -2.06
CA GLN A 102 7.33 12.36 -3.20
C GLN A 102 8.46 11.46 -2.71
N ALA A 103 8.47 10.20 -3.15
CA ALA A 103 9.41 9.24 -2.60
C ALA A 103 9.88 8.21 -3.63
N ARG A 104 11.14 7.84 -3.47
CA ARG A 104 11.72 6.60 -4.01
C ARG A 104 11.85 5.60 -2.88
N GLY A 105 11.77 4.31 -3.20
CA GLY A 105 12.10 3.25 -2.28
C GLY A 105 13.53 3.40 -1.72
N PRO A 106 13.83 2.79 -0.58
CA PRO A 106 15.17 2.76 -0.05
C PRO A 106 16.15 2.15 -1.06
N ALA A 107 17.45 2.49 -0.95
CA ALA A 107 18.48 1.94 -1.81
C ALA A 107 18.52 0.40 -1.69
N GLY A 108 18.73 -0.25 -2.84
CA GLY A 108 18.52 -1.67 -3.11
C GLY A 108 18.89 -2.65 -1.99
N GLU A 109 18.07 -3.66 -1.88
CA GLU A 109 18.24 -4.78 -0.96
C GLU A 109 19.46 -5.61 -1.28
N PRO A 110 20.10 -6.25 -0.29
CA PRO A 110 21.14 -7.23 -0.55
C PRO A 110 20.57 -8.39 -1.38
N VAL A 111 21.00 -8.53 -2.62
CA VAL A 111 20.57 -9.63 -3.49
C VAL A 111 21.17 -10.93 -2.98
N SER A 112 20.33 -11.84 -2.50
CA SER A 112 20.78 -13.10 -1.91
C SER A 112 20.64 -14.31 -2.85
N ARG A 113 19.78 -14.24 -3.86
CA ARG A 113 19.48 -15.35 -4.76
C ARG A 113 19.70 -14.97 -6.22
N PRO A 114 20.22 -15.89 -7.07
CA PRO A 114 20.46 -15.61 -8.49
C PRO A 114 19.21 -15.12 -9.24
N LYS A 115 18.03 -15.64 -8.91
CA LYS A 115 16.78 -15.21 -9.54
C LYS A 115 16.41 -13.76 -9.19
N ASP A 116 16.73 -13.31 -7.98
CA ASP A 116 16.47 -11.94 -7.55
C ASP A 116 17.37 -10.95 -8.28
N PHE A 117 18.61 -11.32 -8.56
CA PHE A 117 19.52 -10.53 -9.39
C PHE A 117 18.96 -10.33 -10.80
N ILE A 118 18.43 -11.39 -11.42
CA ILE A 118 17.81 -11.30 -12.75
C ILE A 118 16.56 -10.42 -12.71
N ARG A 119 15.71 -10.62 -11.69
CA ARG A 119 14.53 -9.78 -11.47
C ARG A 119 14.92 -8.31 -11.33
N ASP A 120 15.86 -7.99 -10.45
CA ASP A 120 16.26 -6.62 -10.15
C ASP A 120 16.92 -5.94 -11.36
N TRP A 121 17.67 -6.71 -12.15
CA TRP A 121 18.21 -6.24 -13.42
C TRP A 121 17.09 -5.91 -14.42
N ILE A 122 16.08 -6.77 -14.58
CA ILE A 122 14.92 -6.51 -15.42
C ILE A 122 14.12 -5.32 -14.89
N MET A 123 13.87 -5.27 -13.57
CA MET A 123 13.15 -4.18 -12.93
C MET A 123 13.85 -2.82 -13.07
N SER A 124 15.17 -2.81 -13.23
CA SER A 124 15.91 -1.56 -13.47
C SER A 124 15.48 -0.85 -14.76
N PHE A 125 14.99 -1.58 -15.77
CA PHE A 125 14.42 -0.99 -16.99
C PHE A 125 13.08 -0.31 -16.74
N ALA A 126 12.32 -0.75 -15.72
CA ALA A 126 11.05 -0.12 -15.35
C ALA A 126 11.20 1.28 -14.74
N HIS A 127 12.39 1.60 -14.23
CA HIS A 127 12.62 2.90 -13.61
C HIS A 127 12.94 4.01 -14.61
N GLY A 128 13.04 3.69 -15.92
CA GLY A 128 13.36 4.63 -16.98
C GLY A 128 14.75 5.27 -16.82
N SER A 129 15.29 5.83 -17.89
CA SER A 129 16.41 6.77 -17.81
C SER A 129 15.88 8.08 -17.22
N GLN A 130 15.78 8.17 -15.90
CA GLN A 130 15.42 9.41 -15.26
C GLN A 130 16.56 10.40 -15.46
N GLY A 131 16.33 11.40 -16.32
CA GLY A 131 17.21 12.57 -16.41
C GLY A 131 17.44 13.17 -15.03
N GLU A 132 18.43 14.07 -14.93
CA GLU A 132 19.00 14.69 -13.72
C GLU A 132 18.21 14.45 -12.44
N GLU A 133 18.84 13.87 -11.40
CA GLU A 133 18.23 13.46 -10.14
C GLU A 133 17.34 14.57 -9.56
N LYS A 134 16.05 14.54 -9.87
CA LYS A 134 15.09 15.39 -9.15
C LYS A 134 15.14 14.99 -7.67
N LYS A 135 15.18 15.97 -6.79
CA LYS A 135 15.12 15.74 -5.35
C LYS A 135 13.80 15.05 -5.03
N SER A 136 13.83 13.79 -4.63
CA SER A 136 12.73 13.03 -4.05
C SER A 136 12.90 12.94 -2.53
N ASN A 137 12.03 12.18 -1.87
CA ASN A 137 12.03 12.01 -0.41
C ASN A 137 11.68 13.31 0.33
N LEU A 138 10.57 13.91 -0.09
CA LEU A 138 10.07 15.18 0.45
C LEU A 138 8.53 15.19 0.49
N VAL A 139 7.98 16.14 1.21
CA VAL A 139 6.54 16.47 1.17
C VAL A 139 6.38 17.87 0.62
N THR A 140 5.63 18.00 -0.47
CA THR A 140 5.30 19.27 -1.13
C THR A 140 3.87 19.65 -0.84
N LEU A 141 3.63 20.92 -0.53
CA LEU A 141 2.32 21.55 -0.47
C LEU A 141 1.99 22.16 -1.83
N LEU A 142 0.81 21.86 -2.33
CA LEU A 142 0.20 22.47 -3.51
C LEU A 142 -1.04 23.25 -3.06
N ARG A 143 -1.13 24.52 -3.40
CA ARG A 143 -2.24 25.40 -3.06
C ARG A 143 -2.92 25.94 -4.31
N ASP A 144 -4.22 25.72 -4.38
CA ASP A 144 -5.16 26.36 -5.31
C ASP A 144 -5.92 27.43 -4.52
N ALA A 145 -5.39 28.66 -4.52
CA ALA A 145 -5.86 29.73 -3.64
C ALA A 145 -7.24 30.28 -4.07
N ASN A 146 -7.54 30.24 -5.36
CA ASN A 146 -8.77 30.75 -5.94
C ASN A 146 -9.82 29.65 -6.22
N ARG A 147 -9.45 28.38 -6.00
CA ARG A 147 -10.28 27.18 -6.20
C ARG A 147 -10.76 27.00 -7.65
N ASP A 148 -9.91 27.32 -8.61
CA ASP A 148 -10.19 27.13 -10.04
C ASP A 148 -9.71 25.76 -10.56
N GLY A 149 -9.13 24.94 -9.70
CA GLY A 149 -8.60 23.61 -10.04
C GLY A 149 -7.19 23.65 -10.60
N LYS A 150 -6.45 24.74 -10.39
CA LYS A 150 -5.05 24.90 -10.76
C LYS A 150 -4.22 25.31 -9.56
N VAL A 151 -3.00 24.83 -9.52
CA VAL A 151 -2.07 25.17 -8.45
C VAL A 151 -1.49 26.56 -8.67
N ASP A 152 -1.72 27.48 -7.71
CA ASP A 152 -1.14 28.83 -7.69
C ASP A 152 0.21 28.87 -6.98
N GLU A 153 0.38 28.07 -5.91
CA GLU A 153 1.58 28.05 -5.09
C GLU A 153 2.07 26.61 -4.87
N ARG A 154 3.39 26.45 -4.83
CA ARG A 154 4.06 25.19 -4.54
C ARG A 154 5.20 25.40 -3.53
N HIS A 155 5.19 24.66 -2.43
CA HIS A 155 6.18 24.77 -1.35
C HIS A 155 6.67 23.39 -0.91
N ASP A 156 7.99 23.20 -0.82
CA ASP A 156 8.55 22.00 -0.20
C ASP A 156 8.50 22.16 1.33
N LEU A 157 7.54 21.49 1.98
CA LEU A 157 7.34 21.57 3.43
C LEU A 157 8.40 20.81 4.20
N LEU A 158 8.76 19.62 3.74
CA LEU A 158 9.72 18.71 4.37
C LEU A 158 10.64 18.12 3.32
N THR A 159 11.91 18.00 3.64
CA THR A 159 12.93 17.43 2.74
C THR A 159 13.84 16.46 3.50
N GLY A 160 14.50 15.55 2.76
CA GLY A 160 15.46 14.62 3.37
C GLY A 160 14.83 13.53 4.24
N LEU A 161 13.59 13.15 3.94
CA LEU A 161 12.87 12.08 4.64
C LEU A 161 13.34 10.70 4.16
N ALA A 162 13.12 9.67 4.99
CA ALA A 162 13.39 8.28 4.63
C ALA A 162 12.18 7.67 3.91
N SER A 163 12.08 7.87 2.58
CA SER A 163 11.01 7.35 1.73
C SER A 163 9.60 7.58 2.31
N PRO A 164 9.14 8.85 2.40
CA PRO A 164 7.83 9.18 2.95
C PRO A 164 6.70 8.62 2.08
N PHE A 165 5.60 8.17 2.71
CA PHE A 165 4.41 7.73 1.99
C PHE A 165 3.13 8.24 2.64
N GLY A 166 2.64 7.63 3.71
CA GLY A 166 1.39 8.01 4.36
C GLY A 166 1.44 9.40 5.00
N LEU A 167 0.37 10.16 4.81
CA LEU A 167 0.18 11.50 5.34
C LEU A 167 -1.14 11.59 6.09
N ALA A 168 -1.14 12.24 7.23
CA ALA A 168 -2.35 12.57 7.99
C ALA A 168 -2.15 13.89 8.73
N TRP A 169 -3.24 14.63 8.94
CA TRP A 169 -3.21 15.88 9.70
C TRP A 169 -4.36 15.92 10.71
N SER A 170 -4.05 16.38 11.93
CA SER A 170 -5.05 16.66 12.97
C SER A 170 -4.46 17.57 14.05
N ASP A 171 -5.27 18.47 14.59
CA ASP A 171 -4.92 19.31 15.74
C ASP A 171 -3.57 20.03 15.58
N ASP A 172 -3.40 20.76 14.49
CA ASP A 172 -2.16 21.46 14.15
C ASP A 172 -0.91 20.56 14.13
N THR A 173 -1.08 19.26 13.85
CA THR A 173 0.01 18.29 13.73
C THR A 173 -0.08 17.55 12.41
N LEU A 174 1.01 17.56 11.65
CA LEU A 174 1.20 16.74 10.46
C LEU A 174 1.93 15.45 10.85
N TYR A 175 1.35 14.32 10.47
CA TYR A 175 1.94 12.98 10.60
C TYR A 175 2.44 12.51 9.25
N VAL A 176 3.67 12.01 9.22
CA VAL A 176 4.31 11.45 8.02
C VAL A 176 4.83 10.06 8.34
N ALA A 177 4.33 9.05 7.66
CA ALA A 177 4.91 7.72 7.74
C ALA A 177 6.07 7.60 6.77
N THR A 178 7.20 7.15 7.29
CA THR A 178 8.41 6.79 6.55
C THR A 178 8.61 5.27 6.63
N THR A 179 9.62 4.74 5.97
CA THR A 179 9.94 3.30 6.07
C THR A 179 10.15 2.81 7.49
N GLU A 180 10.63 3.67 8.39
CA GLU A 180 11.10 3.26 9.73
C GLU A 180 10.28 3.82 10.89
N ALA A 181 9.44 4.83 10.66
CA ALA A 181 8.70 5.49 11.73
C ALA A 181 7.50 6.28 11.23
N ILE A 182 6.56 6.55 12.14
CA ILE A 182 5.64 7.67 12.02
C ILE A 182 6.29 8.87 12.70
N LEU A 183 6.47 9.94 11.91
CA LEU A 183 6.99 11.22 12.37
C LEU A 183 5.84 12.20 12.57
N SER A 184 5.91 13.05 13.59
CA SER A 184 4.97 14.14 13.83
C SER A 184 5.68 15.49 13.78
N TYR A 185 4.99 16.48 13.21
CA TYR A 185 5.48 17.84 13.03
C TYR A 185 4.40 18.84 13.44
N PRO A 186 4.72 19.90 14.21
CA PRO A 186 3.81 21.03 14.36
C PRO A 186 3.53 21.68 13.00
N TYR A 187 2.26 21.72 12.61
CA TYR A 187 1.85 22.31 11.32
C TYR A 187 0.45 22.89 11.39
N ARG A 188 0.34 24.20 11.23
CA ARG A 188 -0.94 24.90 11.19
C ARG A 188 -1.42 25.06 9.75
N LEU A 189 -2.74 24.93 9.58
CA LEU A 189 -3.35 25.14 8.26
C LEU A 189 -2.99 26.52 7.71
N GLY A 190 -2.54 26.54 6.46
CA GLY A 190 -2.10 27.74 5.76
C GLY A 190 -0.61 28.04 5.84
N ASP A 191 0.14 27.41 6.76
CA ASP A 191 1.59 27.55 6.81
C ASP A 191 2.23 26.94 5.55
N THR A 192 3.24 27.63 5.03
CA THR A 192 4.04 27.16 3.87
C THR A 192 5.38 26.58 4.27
N LYS A 193 5.65 26.48 5.56
CA LYS A 193 6.89 25.92 6.15
C LYS A 193 6.59 25.27 7.48
N ILE A 194 7.31 24.19 7.77
CA ILE A 194 7.28 23.57 9.08
C ILE A 194 8.36 24.18 9.97
N ALA A 195 7.97 24.68 11.15
CA ALA A 195 8.82 25.47 12.01
C ALA A 195 9.67 24.67 13.02
N GLY A 196 9.41 23.39 13.17
CA GLY A 196 10.03 22.57 14.23
C GLY A 196 10.66 21.26 13.74
N PRO A 197 11.50 20.63 14.55
CA PRO A 197 12.05 19.31 14.23
C PRO A 197 10.97 18.24 14.28
N ALA A 198 11.21 17.12 13.57
CA ALA A 198 10.43 15.91 13.69
C ALA A 198 10.47 15.36 15.13
N GLN A 199 9.35 14.81 15.57
CA GLN A 199 9.30 13.92 16.71
C GLN A 199 8.93 12.52 16.21
N VAL A 200 9.63 11.49 16.67
CA VAL A 200 9.25 10.10 16.39
C VAL A 200 8.06 9.75 17.28
N LEU A 201 6.90 9.56 16.66
CA LEU A 201 5.71 9.11 17.37
C LEU A 201 5.80 7.61 17.67
N THR A 202 6.11 6.80 16.66
CA THR A 202 6.17 5.34 16.77
C THR A 202 7.18 4.80 15.78
N PRO A 203 8.14 3.94 16.19
CA PRO A 203 8.98 3.21 15.26
C PRO A 203 8.15 2.15 14.51
N LEU A 204 8.51 1.90 13.26
CA LEU A 204 7.88 0.90 12.39
C LEU A 204 8.93 -0.12 11.92
N PRO A 205 8.53 -1.35 11.57
CA PRO A 205 9.43 -2.31 10.95
C PRO A 205 9.97 -1.76 9.62
N GLY A 206 11.26 -1.42 9.60
CA GLY A 206 12.02 -0.96 8.45
C GLY A 206 13.14 -1.95 8.08
N GLY A 207 14.20 -1.48 7.38
CA GLY A 207 15.36 -2.26 6.95
C GLY A 207 15.90 -3.35 7.90
N PRO A 208 16.96 -4.10 7.50
CA PRO A 208 17.77 -3.87 6.31
C PRO A 208 17.14 -4.34 5.00
N ILE A 209 16.16 -5.21 5.04
CA ILE A 209 15.38 -5.67 3.88
C ILE A 209 13.97 -5.11 4.05
N ASP A 210 13.54 -4.27 3.13
CA ASP A 210 12.21 -3.66 3.16
C ASP A 210 11.57 -3.75 1.77
N HIS A 211 11.18 -4.96 1.40
CA HIS A 211 10.63 -5.29 0.09
C HIS A 211 9.38 -4.46 -0.20
N HIS A 212 8.50 -4.34 0.82
CA HIS A 212 7.33 -3.48 0.78
C HIS A 212 7.53 -2.31 1.73
N TRP A 213 8.24 -1.30 1.26
CA TRP A 213 8.69 -0.15 2.05
C TRP A 213 7.60 0.88 2.36
N THR A 214 6.53 0.90 1.58
CA THR A 214 5.42 1.83 1.76
C THR A 214 4.73 1.64 3.12
N LYS A 215 4.41 2.76 3.76
CA LYS A 215 3.69 2.81 5.04
C LYS A 215 2.58 3.85 4.89
N ASP A 216 1.37 3.41 4.53
CA ASP A 216 0.24 4.31 4.36
C ASP A 216 -0.40 4.65 5.70
N LEU A 217 -1.07 5.81 5.78
CA LEU A 217 -1.72 6.30 7.00
C LEU A 217 -3.20 6.62 6.77
N ALA A 218 -4.03 6.23 7.73
CA ALA A 218 -5.39 6.73 7.89
C ALA A 218 -5.65 7.18 9.32
N LEU A 219 -6.21 8.38 9.47
CA LEU A 219 -6.67 8.89 10.76
C LEU A 219 -8.04 8.29 11.08
N SER A 220 -8.25 7.81 12.31
CA SER A 220 -9.58 7.33 12.74
C SER A 220 -10.61 8.48 12.72
N PRO A 221 -11.89 8.18 12.48
CA PRO A 221 -12.93 9.20 12.41
C PRO A 221 -13.16 10.00 13.71
N ASP A 222 -12.70 9.50 14.84
CA ASP A 222 -12.70 10.19 16.13
C ASP A 222 -11.42 10.99 16.41
N GLY A 223 -10.46 10.93 15.45
CA GLY A 223 -9.18 11.63 15.55
C GLY A 223 -8.20 11.04 16.56
N ARG A 224 -8.52 9.91 17.21
CA ARG A 224 -7.69 9.35 18.28
C ARG A 224 -6.55 8.49 17.80
N PHE A 225 -6.76 7.69 16.76
CA PHE A 225 -5.82 6.70 16.30
C PHE A 225 -5.34 6.98 14.88
N LEU A 226 -4.09 6.66 14.63
CA LEU A 226 -3.54 6.47 13.29
C LEU A 226 -3.51 4.97 12.99
N TYR A 227 -3.96 4.60 11.79
CA TYR A 227 -3.80 3.27 11.26
C TYR A 227 -2.69 3.30 10.22
N VAL A 228 -1.72 2.41 10.34
CA VAL A 228 -0.59 2.36 9.41
C VAL A 228 -0.46 0.99 8.77
N SER A 229 -0.28 0.96 7.46
CA SER A 229 0.00 -0.27 6.72
C SER A 229 1.48 -0.65 6.83
N VAL A 230 1.76 -1.91 7.07
CA VAL A 230 3.11 -2.47 7.12
C VAL A 230 3.15 -3.71 6.24
N GLY A 231 3.71 -3.59 5.05
CA GLY A 231 3.84 -4.71 4.12
C GLY A 231 4.83 -5.77 4.61
N SER A 232 4.77 -6.97 4.05
CA SER A 232 5.68 -8.07 4.34
C SER A 232 7.13 -7.70 3.99
N ASN A 233 8.08 -8.40 4.61
CA ASN A 233 9.49 -8.30 4.26
C ASN A 233 9.82 -8.99 2.93
N SER A 234 9.02 -10.00 2.56
CA SER A 234 9.32 -10.89 1.43
C SER A 234 8.04 -11.28 0.67
N ASN A 235 8.18 -12.07 -0.40
CA ASN A 235 7.03 -12.59 -1.16
C ASN A 235 6.30 -13.70 -0.40
N ILE A 236 7.05 -14.69 0.11
CA ILE A 236 6.52 -15.90 0.77
C ILE A 236 7.41 -16.35 1.94
N VAL A 237 7.84 -15.46 2.79
CA VAL A 237 8.73 -15.68 3.95
C VAL A 237 10.13 -16.21 3.60
N GLU A 238 10.69 -15.81 2.47
CA GLU A 238 12.00 -16.26 2.01
C GLU A 238 13.14 -15.90 2.96
N ASN A 239 12.95 -14.86 3.77
CA ASN A 239 13.90 -14.41 4.78
C ASN A 239 13.62 -14.98 6.18
N GLY A 240 12.65 -15.92 6.28
CA GLY A 240 12.19 -16.54 7.51
C GLY A 240 11.08 -15.75 8.22
N LEU A 241 10.31 -16.47 9.06
CA LEU A 241 9.17 -15.88 9.79
C LEU A 241 9.58 -14.76 10.75
N GLU A 242 10.78 -14.81 11.34
CA GLU A 242 11.28 -13.76 12.22
C GLU A 242 11.46 -12.41 11.51
N ALA A 243 11.82 -12.42 10.22
CA ALA A 243 11.91 -11.20 9.42
C ALA A 243 10.56 -10.56 9.13
N GLU A 244 9.48 -11.31 9.31
CA GLU A 244 8.10 -10.85 9.10
C GLU A 244 7.42 -10.34 10.40
N LYS A 245 8.15 -10.31 11.49
CA LYS A 245 7.61 -9.89 12.78
C LYS A 245 7.05 -8.46 12.72
N GLY A 246 5.76 -8.29 13.06
CA GLY A 246 5.05 -7.02 12.96
C GLY A 246 4.75 -6.55 11.53
N ARG A 247 4.98 -7.37 10.52
CA ARG A 247 4.75 -7.08 9.10
C ARG A 247 3.51 -7.80 8.55
N ALA A 248 3.20 -7.58 7.27
CA ALA A 248 1.98 -8.05 6.61
C ALA A 248 0.73 -7.73 7.45
N ALA A 249 0.64 -6.50 7.92
CA ALA A 249 -0.28 -6.09 8.96
C ALA A 249 -0.73 -4.63 8.82
N ILE A 250 -1.82 -4.31 9.49
CA ILE A 250 -2.21 -2.93 9.78
C ILE A 250 -2.07 -2.72 11.29
N TRP A 251 -1.33 -1.69 11.67
CA TRP A 251 -1.17 -1.31 13.06
C TRP A 251 -2.15 -0.18 13.41
N GLN A 252 -2.60 -0.18 14.66
CA GLN A 252 -3.29 0.93 15.28
C GLN A 252 -2.34 1.61 16.27
N VAL A 253 -2.17 2.93 16.12
CA VAL A 253 -1.25 3.75 16.90
C VAL A 253 -2.05 4.85 17.60
N ASP A 254 -1.96 4.94 18.90
CA ASP A 254 -2.53 6.05 19.65
C ASP A 254 -1.75 7.34 19.35
N ARG A 255 -2.43 8.34 18.85
CA ARG A 255 -1.83 9.57 18.31
C ARG A 255 -1.17 10.44 19.39
N GLU A 256 -1.63 10.36 20.63
CA GLU A 256 -1.10 11.16 21.72
C GLU A 256 0.12 10.51 22.37
N THR A 257 0.10 9.18 22.51
CA THR A 257 1.11 8.44 23.27
C THR A 257 2.11 7.68 22.41
N GLY A 258 1.80 7.45 21.13
CA GLY A 258 2.59 6.57 20.26
C GLY A 258 2.44 5.08 20.57
N ALA A 259 1.62 4.70 21.56
CA ALA A 259 1.38 3.30 21.87
C ALA A 259 0.74 2.58 20.67
N SER A 260 1.29 1.44 20.29
CA SER A 260 0.89 0.75 19.08
C SER A 260 0.58 -0.71 19.31
N ARG A 261 -0.28 -1.28 18.46
CA ARG A 261 -0.58 -2.71 18.40
C ARG A 261 -0.93 -3.14 16.99
N VAL A 262 -0.79 -4.40 16.67
CA VAL A 262 -1.33 -4.98 15.45
C VAL A 262 -2.85 -4.96 15.53
N PHE A 263 -3.50 -4.34 14.55
CA PHE A 263 -4.96 -4.27 14.43
C PHE A 263 -5.52 -5.43 13.61
N ALA A 264 -4.88 -5.73 12.47
CA ALA A 264 -5.20 -6.86 11.59
C ALA A 264 -3.92 -7.40 10.97
N SER A 265 -3.89 -8.67 10.59
CA SER A 265 -2.71 -9.35 10.07
C SER A 265 -3.01 -10.25 8.88
N GLY A 266 -1.97 -10.74 8.20
CA GLY A 266 -2.12 -11.61 7.03
C GLY A 266 -2.46 -10.86 5.74
N LEU A 267 -2.31 -9.54 5.71
CA LEU A 267 -2.42 -8.69 4.52
C LEU A 267 -1.01 -8.49 3.96
N ARG A 268 -0.64 -9.18 2.88
CA ARG A 268 0.75 -9.23 2.41
C ARG A 268 1.37 -7.84 2.21
N ASN A 269 0.76 -6.98 1.42
CA ASN A 269 1.23 -5.61 1.21
C ASN A 269 0.03 -4.65 1.13
N PRO A 270 -0.53 -4.25 2.28
CA PRO A 270 -1.67 -3.33 2.32
C PRO A 270 -1.23 -1.90 2.01
N ASN A 271 -2.06 -1.18 1.26
CA ASN A 271 -1.94 0.23 0.89
C ASN A 271 -3.33 0.85 0.77
N GLY A 272 -3.42 2.13 0.40
CA GLY A 272 -4.68 2.81 0.14
C GLY A 272 -5.62 2.81 1.35
N LEU A 273 -5.05 2.99 2.56
CA LEU A 273 -5.84 3.01 3.79
C LEU A 273 -6.79 4.19 3.80
N THR A 274 -8.09 3.92 3.95
CA THR A 274 -9.09 4.98 4.07
C THR A 274 -10.32 4.50 4.84
N PHE A 275 -11.00 5.42 5.51
CA PHE A 275 -12.26 5.13 6.18
C PHE A 275 -13.44 5.40 5.25
N HIS A 276 -14.37 4.47 5.17
CA HIS A 276 -15.64 4.72 4.49
C HIS A 276 -16.39 5.85 5.19
N PRO A 277 -16.76 6.94 4.49
CA PRO A 277 -17.27 8.14 5.13
C PRO A 277 -18.52 7.95 5.99
N GLN A 278 -19.44 7.07 5.58
CA GLN A 278 -20.69 6.83 6.30
C GLN A 278 -20.58 5.71 7.34
N THR A 279 -20.04 4.54 6.94
CA THR A 279 -19.97 3.37 7.85
C THR A 279 -18.83 3.45 8.84
N ARG A 280 -17.84 4.34 8.60
CA ARG A 280 -16.60 4.46 9.40
C ARG A 280 -15.77 3.18 9.46
N THR A 281 -15.99 2.28 8.53
CA THR A 281 -15.19 1.06 8.36
C THR A 281 -13.86 1.42 7.71
N LEU A 282 -12.76 0.91 8.23
CA LEU A 282 -11.44 1.02 7.61
C LEU A 282 -11.38 0.07 6.41
N TRP A 283 -10.86 0.55 5.29
CA TRP A 283 -10.63 -0.20 4.06
C TRP A 283 -9.17 -0.13 3.66
N ALA A 284 -8.73 -1.15 2.92
CA ALA A 284 -7.40 -1.23 2.33
C ALA A 284 -7.46 -1.91 0.97
N VAL A 285 -6.51 -1.59 0.10
CA VAL A 285 -6.15 -2.40 -1.05
C VAL A 285 -4.89 -3.18 -0.75
N VAL A 286 -4.77 -4.39 -1.28
CA VAL A 286 -3.67 -5.30 -0.93
C VAL A 286 -3.06 -5.90 -2.19
N ASN A 287 -1.74 -5.81 -2.29
CA ASN A 287 -0.97 -6.51 -3.30
C ASN A 287 -0.66 -7.91 -2.79
N GLU A 288 -1.22 -8.90 -3.45
CA GLU A 288 -1.05 -10.30 -3.10
C GLU A 288 0.28 -10.88 -3.57
N ARG A 289 0.51 -12.15 -3.22
CA ARG A 289 1.76 -12.82 -3.50
C ARG A 289 1.94 -13.15 -4.98
N ASP A 290 3.19 -13.12 -5.40
CA ASP A 290 3.64 -13.47 -6.75
C ASP A 290 4.03 -14.95 -6.87
N GLU A 291 4.32 -15.41 -8.10
CA GLU A 291 4.88 -16.72 -8.41
C GLU A 291 3.91 -17.92 -8.20
N LEU A 292 2.60 -17.70 -8.36
CA LEU A 292 1.60 -18.77 -8.54
C LEU A 292 1.03 -18.80 -9.97
N GLY A 293 1.69 -18.16 -10.89
CA GLY A 293 1.29 -18.04 -12.28
C GLY A 293 0.78 -16.65 -12.65
N PRO A 294 0.57 -16.36 -13.94
CA PRO A 294 0.21 -15.03 -14.42
C PRO A 294 -1.21 -14.61 -14.02
N ASN A 295 -2.07 -15.55 -13.67
CA ASN A 295 -3.46 -15.32 -13.34
C ASN A 295 -3.82 -15.61 -11.86
N LEU A 296 -2.81 -15.71 -10.97
CA LEU A 296 -3.00 -15.97 -9.53
C LEU A 296 -1.88 -15.30 -8.73
N VAL A 297 -2.14 -14.60 -7.65
CA VAL A 297 -3.37 -14.37 -6.89
C VAL A 297 -3.97 -13.03 -7.33
N PRO A 298 -5.29 -12.86 -7.35
CA PRO A 298 -5.87 -11.54 -7.55
C PRO A 298 -5.53 -10.63 -6.37
N ASP A 299 -5.05 -9.44 -6.69
CA ASP A 299 -5.00 -8.33 -5.75
C ASP A 299 -6.42 -7.96 -5.34
N TYR A 300 -6.60 -7.30 -4.20
CA TYR A 300 -7.95 -7.09 -3.68
C TYR A 300 -8.13 -5.79 -2.90
N MET A 301 -9.40 -5.43 -2.72
CA MET A 301 -9.88 -4.41 -1.79
C MET A 301 -10.67 -5.10 -0.67
N THR A 302 -10.46 -4.71 0.58
CA THR A 302 -11.15 -5.32 1.72
C THR A 302 -11.41 -4.36 2.86
N SER A 303 -12.51 -4.59 3.58
CA SER A 303 -12.76 -4.00 4.89
C SER A 303 -11.81 -4.61 5.92
N VAL A 304 -11.22 -3.77 6.77
CA VAL A 304 -10.23 -4.21 7.76
C VAL A 304 -10.89 -4.34 9.13
N ARG A 305 -10.90 -5.56 9.67
CA ARG A 305 -11.56 -5.89 10.94
C ARG A 305 -10.55 -6.12 12.04
N GLU A 306 -10.86 -5.64 13.23
CA GLU A 306 -10.00 -5.81 14.41
C GLU A 306 -9.79 -7.30 14.74
N GLY A 307 -8.53 -7.71 14.90
CA GLY A 307 -8.13 -9.08 15.21
C GLY A 307 -8.30 -10.07 14.07
N ALA A 308 -8.67 -9.60 12.85
CA ALA A 308 -8.80 -10.46 11.70
C ALA A 308 -7.44 -10.90 11.13
N PHE A 309 -7.45 -12.06 10.48
CA PHE A 309 -6.34 -12.63 9.74
C PHE A 309 -6.76 -12.90 8.30
N TYR A 310 -5.98 -12.40 7.31
CA TYR A 310 -6.33 -12.44 5.89
C TYR A 310 -5.54 -13.48 5.08
N GLY A 311 -4.76 -14.36 5.76
CA GLY A 311 -4.19 -15.59 5.18
C GLY A 311 -2.69 -15.57 5.00
N TRP A 312 -2.06 -14.50 4.53
CA TRP A 312 -0.62 -14.49 4.31
C TRP A 312 0.16 -14.73 5.62
N PRO A 313 1.21 -15.59 5.65
CA PRO A 313 1.81 -16.27 4.51
C PRO A 313 1.24 -17.66 4.20
N TRP A 314 0.41 -18.26 5.06
CA TRP A 314 0.03 -19.67 4.97
C TRP A 314 -1.10 -19.97 4.00
N SER A 315 -1.88 -18.96 3.65
CA SER A 315 -2.93 -19.07 2.64
C SER A 315 -3.04 -17.75 1.86
N TYR A 316 -3.70 -17.79 0.73
CA TYR A 316 -4.01 -16.63 -0.12
C TYR A 316 -5.52 -16.61 -0.39
N TYR A 317 -6.05 -15.42 -0.63
CA TYR A 317 -7.45 -15.15 -0.92
C TYR A 317 -8.41 -15.98 -0.03
N GLY A 318 -8.30 -15.82 1.28
CA GLY A 318 -8.99 -16.62 2.29
C GLY A 318 -8.22 -17.90 2.61
N GLN A 319 -8.89 -19.06 2.49
CA GLN A 319 -8.37 -20.35 2.98
C GLN A 319 -7.67 -21.22 1.91
N HIS A 320 -7.26 -20.64 0.78
CA HIS A 320 -6.48 -21.38 -0.23
C HIS A 320 -5.05 -21.56 0.28
N VAL A 321 -4.67 -22.80 0.62
CA VAL A 321 -3.37 -23.11 1.24
C VAL A 321 -2.22 -22.76 0.30
N ASP A 322 -1.22 -22.01 0.81
CA ASP A 322 0.05 -21.85 0.11
C ASP A 322 0.98 -23.03 0.51
N GLU A 323 1.09 -24.02 -0.37
CA GLU A 323 1.86 -25.23 -0.12
C GLU A 323 3.37 -24.99 -0.05
N ARG A 324 3.86 -23.85 -0.50
CA ARG A 324 5.30 -23.50 -0.51
C ARG A 324 5.80 -22.98 0.84
N VAL A 325 4.90 -22.48 1.69
CA VAL A 325 5.28 -21.93 3.00
C VAL A 325 5.46 -23.03 4.03
N ARG A 326 6.55 -23.02 4.76
CA ARG A 326 6.86 -24.01 5.82
C ARG A 326 7.34 -23.29 7.10
N PRO A 327 6.95 -23.80 8.30
CA PRO A 327 5.98 -24.89 8.53
C PRO A 327 4.56 -24.49 8.15
N GLN A 328 3.74 -25.46 7.77
CA GLN A 328 2.31 -25.24 7.55
C GLN A 328 1.59 -24.96 8.86
N ARG A 329 0.58 -24.10 8.82
CA ARG A 329 -0.25 -23.71 9.97
C ARG A 329 -1.75 -23.86 9.62
N PRO A 330 -2.30 -25.09 9.62
CA PRO A 330 -3.73 -25.31 9.31
C PRO A 330 -4.67 -24.51 10.22
N ASP A 331 -4.29 -24.32 11.47
CA ASP A 331 -5.00 -23.49 12.45
C ASP A 331 -5.11 -22.03 12.02
N MET A 332 -4.08 -21.48 11.36
CA MET A 332 -4.10 -20.12 10.82
C MET A 332 -4.91 -20.05 9.52
N VAL A 333 -4.79 -21.08 8.67
CA VAL A 333 -5.59 -21.18 7.43
C VAL A 333 -7.09 -21.19 7.75
N GLU A 334 -7.52 -21.96 8.76
CA GLU A 334 -8.92 -22.02 9.21
C GLU A 334 -9.45 -20.63 9.67
N ARG A 335 -8.58 -19.79 10.24
CA ARG A 335 -8.94 -18.44 10.70
C ARG A 335 -8.94 -17.41 9.58
N ALA A 336 -8.35 -17.71 8.43
CA ALA A 336 -8.23 -16.75 7.34
C ALA A 336 -9.59 -16.40 6.77
N ILE A 337 -9.86 -15.09 6.64
CA ILE A 337 -11.08 -14.57 6.01
C ILE A 337 -10.80 -14.15 4.58
N ALA A 338 -11.77 -14.38 3.70
CA ALA A 338 -11.68 -13.93 2.32
C ALA A 338 -11.83 -12.41 2.23
N PRO A 339 -11.14 -11.76 1.27
CA PRO A 339 -11.35 -10.34 0.96
C PRO A 339 -12.75 -10.04 0.43
N ASP A 340 -13.18 -8.77 0.53
CA ASP A 340 -14.50 -8.36 0.09
C ASP A 340 -14.62 -8.21 -1.44
N TYR A 341 -13.54 -7.88 -2.16
CA TYR A 341 -13.58 -7.61 -3.60
C TYR A 341 -12.22 -7.84 -4.29
N ALA A 342 -12.19 -8.68 -5.29
CA ALA A 342 -11.01 -8.92 -6.12
C ALA A 342 -10.87 -7.88 -7.24
N LEU A 343 -9.64 -7.44 -7.48
CA LEU A 343 -9.27 -6.45 -8.50
C LEU A 343 -8.65 -7.10 -9.75
N SER A 344 -8.46 -8.38 -9.79
CA SER A 344 -7.66 -9.17 -10.74
C SER A 344 -6.20 -9.32 -10.33
N SER A 345 -5.50 -10.28 -10.94
CA SER A 345 -4.11 -10.62 -10.56
C SER A 345 -3.10 -9.59 -11.04
N HIS A 346 -2.19 -9.25 -10.13
CA HIS A 346 -1.01 -8.43 -10.37
C HIS A 346 -1.29 -6.99 -10.86
N VAL A 347 -2.45 -6.41 -10.53
CA VAL A 347 -2.74 -5.01 -10.88
C VAL A 347 -1.97 -4.01 -10.02
N ALA A 348 -1.40 -4.46 -8.90
CA ALA A 348 -0.63 -3.68 -7.95
C ALA A 348 -1.38 -2.43 -7.45
N PRO A 349 -2.50 -2.57 -6.71
CA PRO A 349 -3.25 -1.44 -6.21
C PRO A 349 -2.46 -0.74 -5.09
N LEU A 350 -2.22 0.57 -5.22
CA LEU A 350 -1.41 1.35 -4.28
C LEU A 350 -2.15 2.51 -3.64
N GLY A 351 -3.32 2.87 -4.13
CA GLY A 351 -4.13 3.95 -3.59
C GLY A 351 -5.62 3.69 -3.69
N MET A 352 -6.37 4.19 -2.72
CA MET A 352 -7.82 4.13 -2.71
C MET A 352 -8.40 5.39 -2.09
N THR A 353 -9.53 5.87 -2.62
CA THR A 353 -10.33 6.93 -2.00
C THR A 353 -11.81 6.70 -2.27
N PHE A 354 -12.67 7.09 -1.34
CA PHE A 354 -14.11 7.06 -1.55
C PHE A 354 -14.59 8.27 -2.35
N ALA A 355 -15.51 8.01 -3.28
CA ALA A 355 -16.12 9.05 -4.11
C ALA A 355 -17.16 9.89 -3.36
N LEU A 356 -17.63 9.40 -2.21
CA LEU A 356 -18.67 10.04 -1.43
C LEU A 356 -18.28 11.47 -1.02
N GLY A 357 -19.13 12.43 -1.34
CA GLY A 357 -18.84 13.87 -1.14
C GLY A 357 -18.08 14.53 -2.29
N SER A 358 -17.67 13.79 -3.32
CA SER A 358 -17.05 14.37 -4.51
C SER A 358 -18.05 15.19 -5.35
N ALA A 359 -17.53 16.02 -6.25
CA ALA A 359 -18.28 16.76 -7.25
C ALA A 359 -18.27 16.07 -8.62
N LEU A 360 -18.08 14.75 -8.65
CA LEU A 360 -18.12 13.97 -9.88
C LEU A 360 -19.59 13.66 -10.28
N PRO A 361 -19.88 13.49 -11.59
CA PRO A 361 -21.22 13.12 -12.05
C PRO A 361 -21.52 11.65 -11.76
N GLU A 362 -22.80 11.26 -11.86
CA GLU A 362 -23.17 9.85 -11.88
C GLU A 362 -22.50 9.11 -13.08
N PRO A 363 -22.08 7.84 -12.89
CA PRO A 363 -22.32 6.99 -11.72
C PRO A 363 -21.23 7.11 -10.61
N PHE A 364 -20.30 8.04 -10.69
CA PHE A 364 -19.07 8.12 -9.89
C PHE A 364 -19.26 8.84 -8.53
N ARG A 365 -20.36 8.58 -7.81
CA ARG A 365 -20.69 9.28 -6.56
C ARG A 365 -20.73 8.41 -5.32
N ASP A 366 -21.10 7.13 -5.46
CA ASP A 366 -21.25 6.23 -4.32
C ASP A 366 -20.44 4.96 -4.55
N GLY A 367 -19.17 5.03 -4.19
CA GLY A 367 -18.21 3.95 -4.39
C GLY A 367 -16.80 4.37 -4.05
N ALA A 368 -15.85 3.55 -4.49
CA ALA A 368 -14.43 3.76 -4.28
C ALA A 368 -13.67 3.84 -5.61
N PHE A 369 -12.69 4.73 -5.68
CA PHE A 369 -11.67 4.72 -6.72
C PHE A 369 -10.46 3.94 -6.24
N VAL A 370 -9.86 3.13 -7.12
CA VAL A 370 -8.63 2.38 -6.86
C VAL A 370 -7.61 2.67 -7.95
N GLY A 371 -6.41 3.05 -7.56
CA GLY A 371 -5.27 3.24 -8.45
C GLY A 371 -4.51 1.94 -8.63
N GLU A 372 -4.56 1.37 -9.82
CA GLU A 372 -3.86 0.15 -10.22
C GLU A 372 -2.54 0.51 -10.90
N HIS A 373 -1.43 0.38 -10.16
CA HIS A 373 -0.09 0.79 -10.61
C HIS A 373 0.40 0.00 -11.83
N GLY A 374 -0.07 -1.24 -11.98
CA GLY A 374 0.17 -2.07 -13.15
C GLY A 374 1.17 -3.21 -12.92
N SER A 375 0.96 -4.27 -13.68
CA SER A 375 1.64 -5.56 -13.54
C SER A 375 3.08 -5.54 -14.05
N TRP A 376 3.89 -6.46 -13.51
CA TRP A 376 5.21 -6.82 -13.99
C TRP A 376 5.40 -8.36 -14.07
N ASN A 377 4.53 -9.11 -13.40
CA ASN A 377 4.59 -10.58 -13.24
C ASN A 377 3.50 -11.26 -14.08
N ARG A 378 3.42 -10.91 -15.37
CA ARG A 378 2.42 -11.45 -16.31
C ARG A 378 2.99 -11.48 -17.72
N ASP A 379 2.34 -12.24 -18.61
CA ASP A 379 2.62 -12.26 -20.07
C ASP A 379 2.02 -11.05 -20.78
N SER A 380 0.94 -10.52 -20.25
CA SER A 380 0.26 -9.31 -20.72
C SER A 380 0.12 -8.29 -19.61
N PHE A 381 0.17 -7.01 -19.94
CA PHE A 381 -0.02 -5.95 -18.97
C PHE A 381 -1.44 -5.93 -18.41
N ASN A 382 -1.58 -5.69 -17.11
CA ASN A 382 -2.84 -5.56 -16.38
C ASN A 382 -2.72 -4.41 -15.39
N GLY A 383 -3.83 -3.69 -15.10
CA GLY A 383 -3.79 -2.46 -14.35
C GLY A 383 -3.39 -1.26 -15.21
N TYR A 384 -2.47 -0.40 -14.74
CA TYR A 384 -2.09 0.87 -15.37
C TYR A 384 -3.29 1.79 -15.61
N LYS A 385 -4.18 1.88 -14.63
CA LYS A 385 -5.43 2.64 -14.72
C LYS A 385 -5.99 2.99 -13.35
N VAL A 386 -7.00 3.82 -13.32
CA VAL A 386 -7.85 4.01 -12.14
C VAL A 386 -9.21 3.40 -12.43
N VAL A 387 -9.67 2.56 -11.53
CA VAL A 387 -11.01 1.95 -11.59
C VAL A 387 -11.93 2.53 -10.54
N TYR A 388 -13.23 2.53 -10.84
CA TYR A 388 -14.30 2.86 -9.91
C TYR A 388 -15.07 1.59 -9.56
N ILE A 389 -15.29 1.34 -8.28
CA ILE A 389 -16.07 0.23 -7.75
C ILE A 389 -17.30 0.81 -7.07
N PRO A 390 -18.51 0.56 -7.60
CA PRO A 390 -19.74 1.06 -6.97
C PRO A 390 -19.95 0.39 -5.61
N PHE A 391 -20.54 1.13 -4.68
CA PHE A 391 -20.94 0.63 -3.36
C PHE A 391 -22.45 0.74 -3.20
N THR A 392 -23.01 -0.19 -2.42
CA THR A 392 -24.40 -0.15 -1.97
C THR A 392 -24.43 -0.56 -0.50
N ASP A 393 -25.06 0.24 0.33
CA ASP A 393 -25.15 0.00 1.78
C ASP A 393 -23.76 -0.19 2.45
N GLY A 394 -22.77 0.58 1.97
CA GLY A 394 -21.40 0.57 2.51
C GLY A 394 -20.56 -0.66 2.13
N SER A 395 -21.00 -1.43 1.13
CA SER A 395 -20.28 -2.61 0.61
C SER A 395 -20.12 -2.51 -0.90
N PRO A 396 -19.01 -3.05 -1.47
CA PRO A 396 -18.80 -3.04 -2.91
C PRO A 396 -19.90 -3.83 -3.63
N SER A 397 -20.38 -3.29 -4.74
CA SER A 397 -21.47 -3.86 -5.54
C SER A 397 -21.16 -3.76 -7.02
N GLY A 398 -21.53 -4.78 -7.79
CA GLY A 398 -21.32 -4.77 -9.24
C GLY A 398 -19.83 -4.92 -9.65
N LYS A 399 -19.55 -4.58 -10.90
CA LYS A 399 -18.22 -4.70 -11.49
C LYS A 399 -17.46 -3.37 -11.46
N ALA A 400 -16.14 -3.46 -11.31
CA ALA A 400 -15.25 -2.33 -11.49
C ALA A 400 -15.40 -1.72 -12.89
N GLN A 401 -15.34 -0.39 -12.99
CA GLN A 401 -15.42 0.38 -14.22
C GLN A 401 -14.12 1.17 -14.41
N ASP A 402 -13.57 1.14 -15.61
CA ASP A 402 -12.40 1.95 -15.95
C ASP A 402 -12.77 3.44 -15.97
N VAL A 403 -12.05 4.27 -15.24
CA VAL A 403 -12.30 5.72 -15.14
C VAL A 403 -11.17 6.52 -15.74
N VAL A 404 -9.91 6.17 -15.46
CA VAL A 404 -8.75 6.86 -16.04
C VAL A 404 -7.85 5.81 -16.65
N THR A 405 -7.65 5.90 -17.96
CA THR A 405 -6.87 4.96 -18.77
C THR A 405 -5.81 5.68 -19.59
N GLY A 406 -5.05 4.94 -20.43
CA GLY A 406 -4.02 5.54 -21.28
C GLY A 406 -2.68 5.75 -20.59
N PHE A 407 -2.48 5.21 -19.39
CA PHE A 407 -1.17 5.22 -18.72
C PHE A 407 -0.16 4.28 -19.42
N ILE A 408 -0.64 3.34 -20.22
CA ILE A 408 0.19 2.43 -21.00
C ILE A 408 -0.28 2.41 -22.46
N ASP A 409 0.68 2.37 -23.40
CA ASP A 409 0.49 2.20 -24.84
C ASP A 409 1.43 1.10 -25.33
N GLY A 410 0.87 -0.05 -25.66
CA GLY A 410 1.62 -1.25 -26.02
C GLY A 410 2.54 -1.71 -24.89
N GLU A 411 3.85 -1.55 -25.04
CA GLU A 411 4.87 -1.93 -24.05
C GLU A 411 5.48 -0.71 -23.33
N ARG A 412 4.93 0.48 -23.54
CA ARG A 412 5.45 1.72 -23.00
C ARG A 412 4.48 2.36 -22.03
N ALA A 413 4.94 2.68 -20.83
CA ALA A 413 4.17 3.38 -19.82
C ALA A 413 4.46 4.88 -19.85
N HIS A 414 3.43 5.69 -20.09
CA HIS A 414 3.49 7.14 -19.90
C HIS A 414 3.49 7.51 -18.42
N GLY A 415 2.80 6.72 -17.61
CA GLY A 415 2.65 6.93 -16.18
C GLY A 415 2.16 5.68 -15.47
N ARG A 416 2.07 5.76 -14.13
CA ARG A 416 1.55 4.69 -13.27
C ARG A 416 0.80 5.30 -12.10
N PRO A 417 -0.52 5.10 -11.97
CA PRO A 417 -1.29 5.69 -10.87
C PRO A 417 -0.96 5.04 -9.53
N VAL A 418 -0.84 5.86 -8.48
CA VAL A 418 -0.53 5.43 -7.11
C VAL A 418 -1.58 5.98 -6.15
N GLY A 419 -1.28 7.04 -5.41
CA GLY A 419 -2.17 7.63 -4.42
C GLY A 419 -3.33 8.39 -5.06
N LEU A 420 -4.48 8.28 -4.43
CA LEU A 420 -5.71 8.96 -4.83
C LEU A 420 -6.19 9.87 -3.71
N GLY A 421 -6.88 10.94 -4.07
CA GLY A 421 -7.52 11.85 -3.12
C GLY A 421 -8.63 12.65 -3.77
N ILE A 422 -9.44 13.32 -2.95
CA ILE A 422 -10.44 14.29 -3.43
C ILE A 422 -9.94 15.68 -3.03
N ASP A 423 -9.87 16.62 -3.99
CA ASP A 423 -9.45 17.99 -3.70
C ASP A 423 -10.54 18.81 -2.98
N GLY A 424 -10.21 20.02 -2.55
CA GLY A 424 -11.14 20.93 -1.85
C GLY A 424 -12.35 21.36 -2.67
N THR A 425 -12.39 21.07 -3.98
CA THR A 425 -13.51 21.35 -4.88
C THR A 425 -14.35 20.09 -5.19
N GLY A 426 -13.90 18.93 -4.72
CA GLY A 426 -14.58 17.63 -4.94
C GLY A 426 -14.10 16.88 -6.19
N ALA A 427 -13.03 17.29 -6.83
CA ALA A 427 -12.44 16.58 -7.96
C ALA A 427 -11.50 15.45 -7.47
N LEU A 428 -11.37 14.40 -8.27
CA LEU A 428 -10.45 13.30 -8.01
C LEU A 428 -9.02 13.72 -8.41
N LEU A 429 -8.08 13.55 -7.47
CA LEU A 429 -6.65 13.69 -7.71
C LEU A 429 -5.98 12.32 -7.80
N ILE A 430 -4.99 12.20 -8.68
CA ILE A 430 -4.25 10.97 -8.95
C ILE A 430 -2.76 11.27 -8.98
N ALA A 431 -2.01 10.70 -8.05
CA ALA A 431 -0.54 10.73 -8.10
C ALA A 431 -0.05 9.72 -9.14
N ASP A 432 0.81 10.17 -10.05
CA ASP A 432 1.42 9.39 -11.11
C ASP A 432 2.94 9.43 -10.94
N ASP A 433 3.50 8.40 -10.30
CA ASP A 433 4.90 8.38 -9.89
C ASP A 433 5.87 8.24 -11.08
N ALA A 434 5.49 7.50 -12.11
CA ALA A 434 6.29 7.33 -13.31
C ALA A 434 6.18 8.52 -14.26
N GLY A 435 4.99 9.15 -14.33
CA GLY A 435 4.75 10.37 -15.11
C GLY A 435 5.11 11.67 -14.39
N ASN A 436 5.53 11.61 -13.12
CA ASN A 436 5.93 12.77 -12.31
C ASN A 436 4.86 13.89 -12.26
N THR A 437 3.59 13.49 -12.25
CA THR A 437 2.45 14.39 -12.37
C THR A 437 1.37 14.04 -11.33
N VAL A 438 0.67 15.03 -10.83
CA VAL A 438 -0.63 14.84 -10.20
C VAL A 438 -1.70 15.23 -11.21
N TRP A 439 -2.59 14.31 -11.53
CA TRP A 439 -3.72 14.51 -12.42
C TRP A 439 -4.95 14.90 -11.63
N ARG A 440 -5.84 15.69 -12.23
CA ARG A 440 -7.12 16.13 -11.67
C ARG A 440 -8.26 15.77 -12.62
N VAL A 441 -9.24 15.03 -12.12
CA VAL A 441 -10.45 14.63 -12.86
C VAL A 441 -11.66 15.32 -12.25
N ALA A 442 -12.43 16.02 -13.07
CA ALA A 442 -13.64 16.75 -12.67
C ALA A 442 -14.76 16.56 -13.69
N ALA A 443 -15.97 17.03 -13.41
CA ALA A 443 -17.05 17.08 -14.39
C ALA A 443 -16.68 17.99 -15.56
N ALA A 444 -16.92 17.54 -16.80
CA ALA A 444 -16.50 18.24 -18.02
C ALA A 444 -17.23 19.58 -18.25
N ASP A 445 -18.49 19.66 -17.83
CA ASP A 445 -19.36 20.80 -18.08
C ASP A 445 -19.37 21.85 -16.95
N GLY A 446 -18.66 21.58 -15.86
CA GLY A 446 -18.68 22.44 -14.67
C GLY A 446 -20.05 22.56 -14.00
N SER A 447 -21.05 21.79 -14.45
CA SER A 447 -22.44 21.85 -13.98
C SER A 447 -22.59 21.26 -12.58
N VAL A 448 -21.67 20.41 -12.19
CA VAL A 448 -21.61 19.91 -10.81
C VAL A 448 -20.93 21.01 -10.00
N THR A 449 -21.72 21.80 -9.30
CA THR A 449 -21.20 22.78 -8.34
C THR A 449 -20.27 22.03 -7.38
N PRO A 450 -19.00 22.46 -7.22
CA PRO A 450 -18.11 21.87 -6.25
C PRO A 450 -18.84 21.86 -4.91
N LYS A 451 -19.18 20.69 -4.37
CA LYS A 451 -19.55 20.63 -2.96
C LYS A 451 -18.29 20.97 -2.21
N PRO A 452 -18.28 22.03 -1.38
CA PRO A 452 -17.24 22.15 -0.36
C PRO A 452 -17.19 20.78 0.32
N MET A 453 -15.98 20.27 0.64
CA MET A 453 -15.86 19.03 1.44
C MET A 453 -16.93 19.10 2.51
N GLY A 454 -17.92 18.18 2.48
CA GLY A 454 -19.03 18.24 3.38
C GLY A 454 -18.49 18.36 4.79
N THR A 455 -19.16 19.10 5.65
CA THR A 455 -18.83 19.21 7.07
C THR A 455 -18.47 17.89 7.70
N ASP A 456 -18.90 16.77 7.12
CA ASP A 456 -18.58 15.40 7.56
C ASP A 456 -17.16 14.94 7.18
N GLN A 457 -16.60 15.38 6.06
CA GLN A 457 -15.19 15.12 5.73
C GLN A 457 -14.26 16.06 6.49
N VAL A 458 -14.69 17.31 6.72
CA VAL A 458 -13.99 18.24 7.61
C VAL A 458 -14.10 17.76 9.06
N ALA A 459 -15.22 17.17 9.46
CA ALA A 459 -15.38 16.57 10.79
C ALA A 459 -14.55 15.29 10.99
N MET A 460 -14.17 14.59 9.90
CA MET A 460 -13.19 13.50 9.97
C MET A 460 -11.74 13.99 10.06
N ALA A 461 -11.48 15.23 9.63
CA ALA A 461 -10.16 15.87 9.72
C ALA A 461 -10.01 16.71 11.01
N LEU A 462 -11.11 17.11 11.64
CA LEU A 462 -11.12 17.85 12.89
C LEU A 462 -11.57 16.92 14.03
N PRO A 463 -10.89 16.89 15.17
CA PRO A 463 -11.40 16.18 16.34
C PRO A 463 -12.76 16.77 16.68
N ALA A 464 -13.76 15.94 16.87
CA ALA A 464 -15.03 16.36 17.43
C ALA A 464 -14.73 17.06 18.76
N GLY A 465 -14.84 18.39 18.76
CA GLY A 465 -14.68 19.17 20.00
C GLY A 465 -15.54 18.48 21.06
N ARG A 466 -14.96 18.24 22.23
CA ARG A 466 -15.62 17.62 23.37
C ARG A 466 -16.99 18.25 23.54
N GLN A 467 -18.02 17.62 23.02
CA GLN A 467 -19.36 17.87 23.51
C GLN A 467 -19.42 17.25 24.90
N GLN A 468 -19.14 18.07 25.89
CA GLN A 468 -19.50 17.76 27.29
C GLN A 468 -21.00 17.43 27.30
N GLY A 469 -21.29 16.20 27.68
CA GLY A 469 -22.61 15.65 27.72
C GLY A 469 -23.59 16.51 28.52
N GLN A 470 -24.67 16.83 27.89
CA GLN A 470 -25.92 16.96 28.60
C GLN A 470 -26.65 15.61 28.54
N ILE A 471 -26.51 14.86 29.64
CA ILE A 471 -27.45 13.79 29.94
C ILE A 471 -28.74 14.49 30.40
N GLY A 472 -29.62 14.75 29.46
CA GLY A 472 -30.98 15.15 29.73
C GLY A 472 -31.84 13.91 29.86
N GLY A 473 -32.27 13.59 31.08
CA GLY A 473 -33.22 12.52 31.30
C GLY A 473 -34.60 12.87 30.78
N GLU A 474 -35.17 11.97 30.02
CA GLU A 474 -36.63 11.86 29.93
C GLU A 474 -37.05 10.45 30.36
N GLN A 475 -37.69 10.43 31.52
CA GLN A 475 -38.48 9.31 31.98
C GLN A 475 -39.68 9.14 31.07
N ASN A 476 -39.89 7.96 30.49
CA ASN A 476 -41.22 7.52 30.17
C ASN A 476 -41.41 6.07 30.62
N SER A 477 -42.27 5.99 31.63
CA SER A 477 -42.84 4.78 32.20
C SER A 477 -43.75 4.06 31.20
N ARG A 478 -43.59 2.74 31.06
CA ARG A 478 -44.73 1.79 31.04
C ARG A 478 -44.27 0.32 31.01
N THR A 479 -44.57 -0.33 32.10
CA THR A 479 -45.12 -1.68 32.30
C THR A 479 -44.46 -2.90 31.67
N GLY A 480 -43.86 -3.75 32.50
CA GLY A 480 -44.22 -5.16 32.66
C GLY A 480 -43.56 -6.15 31.66
N GLY A 481 -42.45 -6.76 32.09
CA GLY A 481 -41.91 -7.97 31.45
C GLY A 481 -40.72 -8.48 32.29
N GLN A 482 -40.80 -9.71 32.77
CA GLN A 482 -39.80 -10.34 33.65
C GLN A 482 -38.42 -10.41 33.02
N PRO A 483 -37.33 -10.40 33.83
CA PRO A 483 -35.96 -10.38 33.34
C PRO A 483 -35.53 -11.78 32.87
N VAL A 484 -35.11 -11.84 31.65
CA VAL A 484 -34.30 -12.97 31.12
C VAL A 484 -32.88 -12.78 31.68
N GLN A 485 -32.38 -13.75 32.39
CA GLN A 485 -30.98 -13.81 32.85
C GLN A 485 -30.08 -13.94 31.65
N THR A 486 -29.39 -12.87 31.28
CA THR A 486 -28.24 -12.92 30.39
C THR A 486 -27.00 -13.24 31.21
N THR A 487 -26.47 -14.45 31.02
CA THR A 487 -25.15 -14.82 31.48
C THR A 487 -24.10 -13.91 30.84
N LYS A 488 -23.35 -13.18 31.66
CA LYS A 488 -22.17 -12.43 31.26
C LYS A 488 -21.17 -13.38 30.58
N PRO A 489 -20.58 -13.01 29.42
CA PRO A 489 -19.41 -13.72 28.93
C PRO A 489 -18.25 -13.46 29.90
N SER A 490 -17.53 -14.51 30.29
CA SER A 490 -16.34 -14.39 31.13
C SER A 490 -15.29 -13.55 30.39
N GLN A 491 -14.89 -12.45 31.00
CA GLN A 491 -13.62 -11.79 30.71
C GLN A 491 -12.53 -12.72 31.22
N ASP A 492 -11.64 -13.15 30.30
CA ASP A 492 -10.26 -13.60 30.50
C ASP A 492 -9.94 -14.76 29.55
N THR A 493 -9.73 -14.38 28.29
CA THR A 493 -8.79 -15.10 27.43
C THR A 493 -7.86 -14.04 26.85
N PRO A 494 -6.55 -14.08 27.11
CA PRO A 494 -5.60 -13.17 26.48
C PRO A 494 -5.66 -13.38 24.95
N ARG A 495 -5.91 -12.33 24.19
CA ARG A 495 -5.81 -12.38 22.73
C ARG A 495 -4.32 -12.51 22.38
N ALA A 496 -3.99 -13.53 21.60
CA ALA A 496 -2.63 -13.76 21.12
C ALA A 496 -2.10 -12.52 20.37
N SER A 497 -0.84 -12.15 20.64
CA SER A 497 -0.13 -11.12 19.91
C SER A 497 0.15 -11.56 18.46
N PHE A 498 0.53 -10.63 17.60
CA PHE A 498 0.96 -10.99 16.22
C PHE A 498 2.11 -12.00 16.24
N ASP A 499 3.03 -11.86 17.20
CA ASP A 499 4.15 -12.77 17.37
C ASP A 499 3.67 -14.20 17.67
N GLU A 500 2.67 -14.35 18.53
CA GLU A 500 2.02 -15.64 18.76
C GLU A 500 1.28 -16.17 17.53
N GLN A 501 0.68 -15.27 16.75
CA GLN A 501 -0.02 -15.63 15.51
C GLN A 501 0.93 -16.13 14.42
N VAL A 502 2.14 -15.56 14.31
CA VAL A 502 3.11 -15.89 13.25
C VAL A 502 4.09 -16.98 13.69
N THR A 503 4.61 -16.93 14.91
CA THR A 503 5.67 -17.85 15.37
C THR A 503 5.13 -19.00 16.21
N GLY A 504 3.95 -18.89 16.80
CA GLY A 504 3.36 -19.92 17.67
C GLY A 504 4.13 -20.11 18.99
N GLN A 505 4.95 -19.15 19.41
CA GLN A 505 5.65 -19.22 20.68
C GLN A 505 4.86 -18.49 21.77
N GLU A 506 4.61 -19.18 22.87
CA GLU A 506 4.10 -18.56 24.11
C GLU A 506 5.16 -17.59 24.67
N PRO A 507 4.78 -16.44 25.24
CA PRO A 507 5.72 -15.56 25.91
C PRO A 507 6.38 -16.29 27.09
N ALA A 508 7.70 -16.22 27.17
CA ALA A 508 8.45 -16.79 28.28
C ALA A 508 7.96 -16.19 29.62
N PRO A 509 7.76 -17.00 30.66
CA PRO A 509 7.28 -16.49 31.93
C PRO A 509 8.25 -15.48 32.51
N SER A 510 7.75 -14.29 32.88
CA SER A 510 8.51 -13.23 33.51
C SER A 510 9.13 -13.72 34.82
N SER A 511 10.44 -13.97 34.86
CA SER A 511 11.16 -14.23 36.10
C SER A 511 11.29 -12.94 36.90
N SER A 512 10.47 -12.80 37.91
CA SER A 512 10.63 -11.82 38.96
C SER A 512 11.85 -12.13 39.85
N GLY A 513 12.80 -11.23 39.87
CA GLY A 513 13.66 -11.01 41.03
C GLY A 513 14.89 -11.88 41.15
N LYS A 514 16.06 -11.28 40.80
CA LYS A 514 17.23 -11.30 41.70
C LYS A 514 18.26 -10.26 41.24
N THR A 515 18.54 -9.36 42.16
CA THR A 515 19.66 -8.41 42.14
C THR A 515 21.00 -9.13 42.01
N SER A 516 21.89 -8.68 41.11
CA SER A 516 23.30 -9.00 41.17
C SER A 516 24.18 -8.01 40.39
N PRO A 517 25.45 -7.93 40.72
CA PRO A 517 26.16 -6.69 40.97
C PRO A 517 26.84 -6.11 39.74
N THR A 518 27.15 -4.83 39.81
CA THR A 518 27.92 -3.99 38.91
C THR A 518 29.30 -4.58 38.57
N PRO A 519 29.72 -4.66 37.32
CA PRO A 519 31.12 -4.81 36.97
C PRO A 519 31.77 -3.45 36.73
N SER A 520 32.96 -3.31 37.29
CA SER A 520 33.90 -2.19 37.23
C SER A 520 34.30 -1.81 35.81
N GLN A 521 34.49 -0.50 35.62
CA GLN A 521 35.10 0.13 34.45
C GLN A 521 36.54 -0.38 34.28
N THR A 522 36.88 -0.77 33.05
CA THR A 522 38.26 -0.89 32.62
C THR A 522 38.43 0.01 31.39
N GLU A 523 39.25 1.04 31.54
CA GLU A 523 39.73 1.94 30.50
C GLU A 523 40.46 1.15 29.41
N ILE A 524 40.15 1.41 28.15
CA ILE A 524 40.98 1.00 27.02
C ILE A 524 41.39 2.25 26.25
N ALA A 525 42.67 2.48 26.17
CA ALA A 525 43.34 3.55 25.46
C ALA A 525 43.25 3.42 23.92
N PRO A 526 43.36 4.52 23.15
CA PRO A 526 43.18 4.50 21.69
C PRO A 526 44.43 3.97 20.97
N ALA A 527 44.23 3.08 20.02
CA ALA A 527 45.23 2.60 19.10
C ALA A 527 45.42 3.55 17.91
N THR A 528 46.66 3.96 17.70
CA THR A 528 47.13 4.76 16.57
C THR A 528 47.22 3.91 15.29
N LEU A 529 46.75 4.45 14.17
CA LEU A 529 46.97 3.92 12.81
C LEU A 529 48.36 4.27 12.29
N PRO A 530 49.06 3.38 11.59
CA PRO A 530 50.27 3.71 10.82
C PRO A 530 49.95 4.17 9.39
N LYS A 531 50.85 4.95 8.84
CA LYS A 531 50.84 5.66 7.55
C LYS A 531 50.58 4.78 6.33
#